data_81805fdf24f10267ccfd9bd7e472fece
#
_entry.id   81805fdf24f10267ccfd9bd7e472fece
#
_cell.length_a   1.000
_cell.length_b   1.000
_cell.length_c   1.000
_cell.angle_alpha   90.00
_cell.angle_beta   90.00
_cell.angle_gamma   90.00
#
_symmetry.space_group_name_H-M   'P 1'
#
loop_
_entity.id
_entity.type
_entity.pdbx_description
1 polymer ?
#
loop_
_entity_poly.entity_id
_entity_poly.type
_entity_poly.pdbx_seq_one_letter_code
_entity_poly.pdbx_strand_id
1 'polypeptide(L)'
;IFLLMAISINRNVRLQQENQLLSMQQQRYESLKAAIEEARQARHDLRHQLCQLAALAEEGDLEKIKAYLSGAVSRIPSLEMHFCENRAADSVVGYYCALAKREQIPFSVQLDLPECLPVDEIDLCLVLSNLLENALEASLRTAPARRRIELTAYLHGNSLALIQVENTYDG
;
A
#
# COMPACT_ATOMS: atom_id res chain seq x y z
N ILE A 1 -31.59 -2.05 -51.77
CA ILE A 1 -30.33 -1.32 -51.49
C ILE A 1 -30.26 -0.98 -49.98
N PHE A 2 -31.28 -0.31 -49.40
CA PHE A 2 -31.28 0.09 -47.97
C PHE A 2 -31.16 -1.09 -47.01
N LEU A 3 -31.82 -2.21 -47.26
CA LEU A 3 -31.79 -3.39 -46.40
C LEU A 3 -30.38 -4.03 -46.36
N LEU A 4 -29.72 -4.13 -47.51
CA LEU A 4 -28.35 -4.67 -47.60
C LEU A 4 -27.32 -3.75 -46.90
N MET A 5 -27.53 -2.45 -46.98
CA MET A 5 -26.68 -1.47 -46.28
C MET A 5 -26.87 -1.53 -44.77
N ALA A 6 -28.10 -1.68 -44.28
CA ALA A 6 -28.40 -1.85 -42.85
C ALA A 6 -27.76 -3.14 -42.27
N ILE A 7 -27.85 -4.24 -43.02
CA ILE A 7 -27.22 -5.54 -42.62
C ILE A 7 -25.70 -5.39 -42.58
N SER A 8 -25.08 -4.72 -43.54
CA SER A 8 -23.62 -4.49 -43.57
C SER A 8 -23.16 -3.62 -42.41
N ILE A 9 -23.87 -2.55 -42.08
CA ILE A 9 -23.58 -1.67 -40.95
C ILE A 9 -23.67 -2.45 -39.64
N ASN A 10 -24.73 -3.20 -39.44
CA ASN A 10 -24.93 -3.98 -38.21
C ASN A 10 -23.83 -5.05 -38.02
N ARG A 11 -23.42 -5.70 -39.12
CA ARG A 11 -22.30 -6.64 -39.12
C ARG A 11 -20.96 -5.98 -38.76
N ASN A 12 -20.69 -4.80 -39.31
CA ASN A 12 -19.47 -4.05 -39.00
C ASN A 12 -19.44 -3.60 -37.53
N VAL A 13 -20.53 -3.10 -36.99
CA VAL A 13 -20.64 -2.71 -35.57
C VAL A 13 -20.38 -3.91 -34.66
N ARG A 14 -20.98 -5.06 -34.99
CA ARG A 14 -20.77 -6.30 -34.22
C ARG A 14 -19.30 -6.77 -34.25
N LEU A 15 -18.67 -6.74 -35.41
CA LEU A 15 -17.25 -7.09 -35.55
C LEU A 15 -16.35 -6.11 -34.78
N GLN A 16 -16.67 -4.82 -34.78
CA GLN A 16 -15.95 -3.84 -33.98
C GLN A 16 -16.08 -4.10 -32.47
N GLN A 17 -17.29 -4.43 -31.98
CA GLN A 17 -17.52 -4.78 -30.60
C GLN A 17 -16.77 -6.04 -30.19
N GLU A 18 -16.79 -7.09 -31.02
CA GLU A 18 -16.01 -8.32 -30.78
C GLU A 18 -14.50 -8.05 -30.73
N ASN A 19 -13.98 -7.23 -31.64
CA ASN A 19 -12.56 -6.85 -31.64
C ASN A 19 -12.18 -6.02 -30.40
N GLN A 20 -13.05 -5.09 -29.99
CA GLN A 20 -12.83 -4.33 -28.74
C GLN A 20 -12.81 -5.25 -27.51
N LEU A 21 -13.74 -6.19 -27.44
CA LEU A 21 -13.79 -7.13 -26.33
C LEU A 21 -12.52 -8.00 -26.29
N LEU A 22 -12.09 -8.52 -27.43
CA LEU A 22 -10.84 -9.29 -27.53
C LEU A 22 -9.62 -8.47 -27.13
N SER A 23 -9.51 -7.22 -27.58
CA SER A 23 -8.40 -6.34 -27.21
C SER A 23 -8.37 -6.04 -25.70
N MET A 24 -9.54 -5.82 -25.08
CA MET A 24 -9.65 -5.63 -23.64
C MET A 24 -9.26 -6.89 -22.85
N GLN A 25 -9.67 -8.06 -23.32
CA GLN A 25 -9.27 -9.33 -22.71
C GLN A 25 -7.77 -9.56 -22.81
N GLN A 26 -7.18 -9.28 -23.95
CA GLN A 26 -5.74 -9.40 -24.15
C GLN A 26 -4.97 -8.43 -23.25
N GLN A 27 -5.40 -7.19 -23.13
CA GLN A 27 -4.79 -6.20 -22.26
C GLN A 27 -4.89 -6.61 -20.76
N ARG A 28 -6.03 -7.15 -20.35
CA ARG A 28 -6.19 -7.71 -18.98
C ARG A 28 -5.25 -8.89 -18.74
N TYR A 29 -5.13 -9.78 -19.73
CA TYR A 29 -4.22 -10.92 -19.63
C TYR A 29 -2.76 -10.48 -19.50
N GLU A 30 -2.32 -9.52 -20.30
CA GLU A 30 -0.97 -8.96 -20.24
C GLU A 30 -0.70 -8.27 -18.90
N SER A 31 -1.65 -7.47 -18.40
CA SER A 31 -1.56 -6.84 -17.07
C SER A 31 -1.48 -7.86 -15.94
N LEU A 32 -2.28 -8.92 -16.00
CA LEU A 32 -2.25 -9.99 -15.01
C LEU A 32 -0.91 -10.74 -15.05
N LYS A 33 -0.40 -11.03 -16.24
CA LYS A 33 0.90 -11.69 -16.43
C LYS A 33 2.04 -10.83 -15.87
N ALA A 34 2.02 -9.52 -16.12
CA ALA A 34 3.00 -8.58 -15.56
C ALA A 34 2.94 -8.54 -14.02
N ALA A 35 1.74 -8.47 -13.44
CA ALA A 35 1.57 -8.48 -11.99
C ALA A 35 2.05 -9.80 -11.34
N ILE A 36 1.81 -10.94 -11.99
CA ILE A 36 2.32 -12.24 -11.51
C ILE A 36 3.85 -12.29 -11.54
N GLU A 37 4.47 -11.76 -12.59
CA GLU A 37 5.94 -11.75 -12.70
C GLU A 37 6.57 -10.79 -11.68
N GLU A 38 5.97 -9.62 -11.46
CA GLU A 38 6.38 -8.67 -10.42
C GLU A 38 6.28 -9.30 -9.02
N ALA A 39 5.16 -9.95 -8.71
CA ALA A 39 4.97 -10.64 -7.44
C ALA A 39 5.97 -11.81 -7.26
N ARG A 40 6.31 -12.50 -8.35
CA ARG A 40 7.32 -13.57 -8.35
C ARG A 40 8.71 -13.01 -8.05
N GLN A 41 9.07 -11.90 -8.68
CA GLN A 41 10.35 -11.23 -8.45
C GLN A 41 10.45 -10.72 -7.01
N ALA A 42 9.42 -10.03 -6.52
CA ALA A 42 9.39 -9.53 -5.14
C ALA A 42 9.54 -10.66 -4.11
N ARG A 43 8.87 -11.80 -4.34
CA ARG A 43 9.00 -12.99 -3.49
C ARG A 43 10.41 -13.60 -3.55
N HIS A 44 11.04 -13.63 -4.71
CA HIS A 44 12.41 -14.08 -4.88
C HIS A 44 13.38 -13.20 -4.10
N ASP A 45 13.24 -11.89 -4.21
CA ASP A 45 14.11 -10.92 -3.56
C ASP A 45 13.94 -10.97 -2.03
N LEU A 46 12.71 -11.08 -1.54
CA LEU A 46 12.43 -11.27 -0.13
C LEU A 46 13.08 -12.57 0.40
N ARG A 47 12.94 -13.67 -0.34
CA ARG A 47 13.55 -14.94 0.03
C ARG A 47 15.07 -14.82 0.12
N HIS A 48 15.70 -14.13 -0.83
CA HIS A 48 17.13 -13.89 -0.83
C HIS A 48 17.58 -13.09 0.40
N GLN A 49 16.85 -12.03 0.75
CA GLN A 49 17.10 -11.22 1.94
C GLN A 49 16.97 -12.04 3.23
N LEU A 50 15.93 -12.87 3.33
CA LEU A 50 15.75 -13.75 4.48
C LEU A 50 16.84 -14.82 4.59
N CYS A 51 17.30 -15.39 3.49
CA CYS A 51 18.41 -16.34 3.49
C CYS A 51 19.73 -15.67 3.94
N GLN A 52 19.99 -14.44 3.51
CA GLN A 52 21.17 -13.68 3.98
C GLN A 52 21.08 -13.41 5.48
N LEU A 53 19.91 -13.03 5.98
CA LEU A 53 19.69 -12.80 7.41
C LEU A 53 19.89 -14.08 8.22
N ALA A 54 19.36 -15.22 7.73
CA ALA A 54 19.53 -16.51 8.37
C ALA A 54 21.02 -16.93 8.44
N ALA A 55 21.78 -16.75 7.36
CA ALA A 55 23.21 -17.05 7.34
C ALA A 55 23.99 -16.20 8.37
N LEU A 56 23.68 -14.90 8.48
CA LEU A 56 24.28 -14.03 9.48
C LEU A 56 23.91 -14.44 10.91
N ALA A 57 22.69 -14.94 11.11
CA ALA A 57 22.25 -15.44 12.41
C ALA A 57 22.97 -16.73 12.80
N GLU A 58 23.24 -17.65 11.84
CA GLU A 58 24.02 -18.88 12.07
C GLU A 58 25.48 -18.55 12.42
N GLU A 59 26.06 -17.49 11.89
CA GLU A 59 27.40 -17.02 12.26
C GLU A 59 27.44 -16.46 13.70
N GLY A 60 26.30 -16.16 14.29
CA GLY A 60 26.18 -15.59 15.65
C GLY A 60 26.68 -14.15 15.77
N ASP A 61 26.93 -13.46 14.68
CA ASP A 61 27.46 -12.09 14.66
C ASP A 61 26.31 -11.07 14.71
N LEU A 62 25.93 -10.72 15.93
CA LEU A 62 24.84 -9.78 16.19
C LEU A 62 25.08 -8.39 15.58
N GLU A 63 26.33 -7.95 15.52
CA GLU A 63 26.67 -6.63 14.96
C GLU A 63 26.49 -6.61 13.43
N LYS A 64 26.81 -7.69 12.73
CA LYS A 64 26.53 -7.81 11.31
C LYS A 64 25.04 -7.87 11.02
N ILE A 65 24.27 -8.58 11.84
CA ILE A 65 22.81 -8.62 11.74
C ILE A 65 22.23 -7.22 11.90
N LYS A 66 22.65 -6.49 12.94
CA LYS A 66 22.20 -5.11 13.16
C LYS A 66 22.59 -4.20 12.00
N ALA A 67 23.82 -4.29 11.49
CA ALA A 67 24.26 -3.49 10.35
C ALA A 67 23.45 -3.79 9.08
N TYR A 68 23.15 -5.07 8.80
CA TYR A 68 22.33 -5.47 7.68
C TYR A 68 20.90 -4.93 7.79
N LEU A 69 20.27 -5.09 8.96
CA LEU A 69 18.93 -4.56 9.24
C LEU A 69 18.90 -3.04 9.17
N SER A 70 19.88 -2.34 9.73
CA SER A 70 19.99 -0.88 9.64
C SER A 70 20.12 -0.41 8.20
N GLY A 71 20.90 -1.12 7.37
CA GLY A 71 21.02 -0.84 5.94
C GLY A 71 19.75 -1.14 5.15
N ALA A 72 18.97 -2.12 5.56
CA ALA A 72 17.66 -2.41 4.97
C ALA A 72 16.61 -1.35 5.38
N VAL A 73 16.58 -0.99 6.66
CA VAL A 73 15.69 0.03 7.22
C VAL A 73 16.03 1.44 6.69
N SER A 74 17.31 1.77 6.49
CA SER A 74 17.71 3.09 5.95
C SER A 74 17.25 3.34 4.51
N ARG A 75 16.88 2.28 3.78
CA ARG A 75 16.27 2.39 2.44
C ARG A 75 14.77 2.73 2.53
N ILE A 76 14.17 2.53 3.70
CA ILE A 76 12.82 2.98 4.02
C ILE A 76 12.97 4.44 4.45
N PRO A 77 12.27 5.40 3.83
CA PRO A 77 12.36 6.80 4.22
C PRO A 77 11.98 6.95 5.69
N SER A 78 12.96 7.13 6.57
CA SER A 78 12.69 7.49 7.97
C SER A 78 12.36 8.97 8.01
N LEU A 79 11.15 9.29 8.40
CA LEU A 79 10.80 10.62 8.86
C LEU A 79 11.19 10.70 10.34
N GLU A 80 12.01 11.68 10.69
CA GLU A 80 12.30 12.09 12.08
C GLU A 80 11.06 12.75 12.73
N MET A 81 9.87 12.31 12.36
CA MET A 81 8.62 12.82 12.91
C MET A 81 8.11 11.84 13.94
N HIS A 82 8.01 12.32 15.16
CA HIS A 82 7.42 11.59 16.27
C HIS A 82 5.95 12.00 16.38
N PHE A 83 5.04 11.05 16.23
CA PHE A 83 3.60 11.28 16.19
C PHE A 83 2.91 10.93 17.52
N CYS A 84 3.38 9.89 18.23
CA CYS A 84 2.82 9.45 19.50
C CYS A 84 3.83 8.64 20.33
N GLU A 85 3.50 8.40 21.60
CA GLU A 85 4.37 7.65 22.52
C GLU A 85 4.40 6.14 22.22
N ASN A 86 3.38 5.60 21.54
CA ASN A 86 3.35 4.19 21.15
C ASN A 86 4.28 3.95 19.95
N ARG A 87 5.39 3.22 20.18
CA ARG A 87 6.43 3.00 19.18
C ARG A 87 5.96 2.21 17.96
N ALA A 88 5.06 1.26 18.16
CA ALA A 88 4.53 0.44 17.07
C ALA A 88 3.68 1.30 16.12
N ALA A 89 2.73 2.07 16.66
CA ALA A 89 1.92 3.02 15.90
C ALA A 89 2.77 4.11 15.24
N ASP A 90 3.72 4.68 15.97
CA ASP A 90 4.62 5.73 15.47
C ASP A 90 5.42 5.26 14.25
N SER A 91 5.97 4.04 14.30
CA SER A 91 6.73 3.44 13.20
C SER A 91 5.88 3.20 11.94
N VAL A 92 4.67 2.65 12.11
CA VAL A 92 3.76 2.38 10.99
C VAL A 92 3.32 3.69 10.34
N VAL A 93 2.90 4.67 11.14
CA VAL A 93 2.45 5.96 10.65
C VAL A 93 3.58 6.73 9.98
N GLY A 94 4.79 6.70 10.55
CA GLY A 94 5.97 7.29 9.94
C GLY A 94 6.27 6.73 8.55
N TYR A 95 6.17 5.42 8.38
CA TYR A 95 6.34 4.75 7.09
C TYR A 95 5.33 5.24 6.04
N TYR A 96 4.03 5.22 6.36
CA TYR A 96 3.00 5.66 5.42
C TYR A 96 3.02 7.17 5.16
N CYS A 97 3.41 7.97 6.14
CA CYS A 97 3.64 9.41 5.96
C CYS A 97 4.77 9.68 4.96
N ALA A 98 5.86 8.90 5.01
CA ALA A 98 6.95 8.98 4.04
C ALA A 98 6.49 8.58 2.63
N LEU A 99 5.69 7.51 2.50
CA LEU A 99 5.10 7.10 1.22
C LEU A 99 4.19 8.19 0.64
N ALA A 100 3.27 8.72 1.45
CA ALA A 100 2.36 9.78 1.04
C ALA A 100 3.12 11.03 0.57
N LYS A 101 4.19 11.41 1.28
CA LYS A 101 5.06 12.53 0.88
C LYS A 101 5.74 12.30 -0.46
N ARG A 102 6.24 11.09 -0.70
CA ARG A 102 6.83 10.70 -2.00
C ARG A 102 5.83 10.81 -3.14
N GLU A 103 4.59 10.40 -2.91
CA GLU A 103 3.50 10.45 -3.89
C GLU A 103 2.78 11.81 -3.92
N GLN A 104 3.31 12.82 -3.19
CA GLN A 104 2.76 14.17 -3.09
C GLN A 104 1.29 14.19 -2.62
N ILE A 105 0.93 13.30 -1.70
CA ILE A 105 -0.39 13.23 -1.10
C ILE A 105 -0.34 13.97 0.25
N PRO A 106 -1.15 15.02 0.46
CA PRO A 106 -1.30 15.65 1.76
C PRO A 106 -1.78 14.64 2.80
N PHE A 107 -1.00 14.47 3.87
CA PHE A 107 -1.29 13.53 4.94
C PHE A 107 -1.27 14.25 6.29
N SER A 108 -2.42 14.34 6.93
CA SER A 108 -2.63 14.93 8.26
C SER A 108 -2.72 13.82 9.30
N VAL A 109 -1.98 13.96 10.40
CA VAL A 109 -1.90 12.94 11.47
C VAL A 109 -2.17 13.58 12.81
N GLN A 110 -3.11 12.98 13.56
CA GLN A 110 -3.43 13.34 14.95
C GLN A 110 -3.46 12.04 15.78
N LEU A 111 -2.39 11.77 16.52
CA LEU A 111 -2.27 10.59 17.36
C LEU A 111 -2.12 10.97 18.83
N ASP A 112 -3.01 10.44 19.65
CA ASP A 112 -2.95 10.50 21.11
C ASP A 112 -3.02 9.08 21.69
N LEU A 113 -1.92 8.35 21.46
CA LEU A 113 -1.76 6.96 21.87
C LEU A 113 -0.61 6.87 22.88
N PRO A 114 -0.88 6.42 24.11
CA PRO A 114 0.15 6.22 25.13
C PRO A 114 1.08 5.07 24.77
N GLU A 115 2.24 5.01 25.41
CA GLU A 115 3.25 3.96 25.19
C GLU A 115 2.66 2.54 25.29
N CYS A 116 1.81 2.30 26.30
CA CYS A 116 1.16 1.02 26.49
C CYS A 116 -0.33 1.12 26.15
N LEU A 117 -0.78 0.30 25.22
CA LEU A 117 -2.19 0.15 24.85
C LEU A 117 -2.74 -1.20 25.33
N PRO A 118 -4.06 -1.31 25.60
CA PRO A 118 -4.71 -2.56 25.99
C PRO A 118 -4.99 -3.48 24.78
N VAL A 119 -4.18 -3.37 23.72
CA VAL A 119 -4.26 -4.17 22.48
C VAL A 119 -2.87 -4.70 22.15
N ASP A 120 -2.83 -5.85 21.48
CA ASP A 120 -1.58 -6.42 21.00
C ASP A 120 -0.92 -5.51 19.96
N GLU A 121 0.41 -5.33 20.06
CA GLU A 121 1.14 -4.44 19.15
C GLU A 121 1.12 -4.92 17.70
N ILE A 122 1.10 -6.24 17.48
CA ILE A 122 1.05 -6.82 16.13
C ILE A 122 -0.31 -6.54 15.51
N ASP A 123 -1.40 -6.73 16.28
CA ASP A 123 -2.75 -6.45 15.82
C ASP A 123 -2.93 -4.96 15.51
N LEU A 124 -2.39 -4.08 16.36
CA LEU A 124 -2.39 -2.63 16.11
C LEU A 124 -1.66 -2.28 14.82
N CYS A 125 -0.46 -2.82 14.61
CA CYS A 125 0.30 -2.62 13.38
C CYS A 125 -0.46 -3.11 12.15
N LEU A 126 -1.09 -4.29 12.20
CA LEU A 126 -1.86 -4.86 11.10
C LEU A 126 -3.07 -3.99 10.75
N VAL A 127 -3.82 -3.53 11.75
CA VAL A 127 -4.99 -2.67 11.54
C VAL A 127 -4.57 -1.35 10.92
N LEU A 128 -3.58 -0.66 11.49
CA LEU A 128 -3.06 0.61 10.98
C LEU A 128 -2.53 0.46 9.56
N SER A 129 -1.73 -0.57 9.30
CA SER A 129 -1.16 -0.81 7.97
C SER A 129 -2.25 -1.02 6.93
N ASN A 130 -3.23 -1.88 7.20
CA ASN A 130 -4.34 -2.15 6.28
C ASN A 130 -5.17 -0.89 5.98
N LEU A 131 -5.47 -0.08 7.00
CA LEU A 131 -6.25 1.15 6.82
C LEU A 131 -5.48 2.19 6.00
N LEU A 132 -4.20 2.38 6.31
CA LEU A 132 -3.36 3.38 5.63
C LEU A 132 -2.99 2.95 4.21
N GLU A 133 -2.77 1.67 3.96
CA GLU A 133 -2.56 1.12 2.62
C GLU A 133 -3.78 1.35 1.73
N ASN A 134 -4.97 1.01 2.23
CA ASN A 134 -6.23 1.25 1.51
C ASN A 134 -6.45 2.73 1.21
N ALA A 135 -6.18 3.61 2.18
CA ALA A 135 -6.30 5.06 2.00
C ALA A 135 -5.30 5.60 0.95
N LEU A 136 -4.06 5.10 0.97
CA LEU A 136 -3.02 5.47 0.01
C LEU A 136 -3.40 5.02 -1.40
N GLU A 137 -3.81 3.75 -1.57
CA GLU A 137 -4.25 3.24 -2.86
C GLU A 137 -5.46 3.99 -3.42
N ALA A 138 -6.46 4.27 -2.60
CA ALA A 138 -7.63 5.04 -3.01
C ALA A 138 -7.25 6.47 -3.43
N SER A 139 -6.37 7.12 -2.66
CA SER A 139 -5.86 8.46 -2.97
C SER A 139 -5.06 8.47 -4.27
N LEU A 140 -4.28 7.43 -4.58
CA LEU A 140 -3.53 7.33 -5.83
C LEU A 140 -4.44 7.25 -7.07
N ARG A 141 -5.65 6.68 -6.92
CA ARG A 141 -6.67 6.62 -7.97
C ARG A 141 -7.44 7.94 -8.14
N THR A 142 -7.32 8.85 -7.17
CA THR A 142 -7.98 10.16 -7.17
C THR A 142 -7.13 11.19 -7.93
N ALA A 143 -7.78 12.19 -8.54
CA ALA A 143 -7.11 13.30 -9.21
C ALA A 143 -6.13 14.02 -8.24
N PRO A 144 -4.89 14.34 -8.65
CA PRO A 144 -3.83 14.85 -7.75
C PRO A 144 -4.25 16.04 -6.88
N ALA A 145 -5.03 16.97 -7.43
CA ALA A 145 -5.48 18.16 -6.72
C ALA A 145 -6.51 17.89 -5.61
N ARG A 146 -7.08 16.68 -5.57
CA ARG A 146 -8.11 16.28 -4.59
C ARG A 146 -7.60 15.26 -3.59
N ARG A 147 -6.36 14.79 -3.73
CA ARG A 147 -5.77 13.78 -2.86
C ARG A 147 -5.62 14.32 -1.44
N ARG A 148 -6.11 13.59 -0.46
CA ARG A 148 -5.95 13.88 0.96
C ARG A 148 -6.13 12.62 1.78
N ILE A 149 -5.32 12.46 2.81
CA ILE A 149 -5.45 11.41 3.83
C ILE A 149 -5.42 12.10 5.19
N GLU A 150 -6.32 11.73 6.08
CA GLU A 150 -6.34 12.15 7.48
C GLU A 150 -6.40 10.92 8.37
N LEU A 151 -5.50 10.85 9.34
CA LEU A 151 -5.47 9.81 10.36
C LEU A 151 -5.68 10.46 11.72
N THR A 152 -6.67 9.95 12.45
CA THR A 152 -6.90 10.30 13.86
C THR A 152 -6.94 9.01 14.66
N ALA A 153 -6.17 8.92 15.75
CA ALA A 153 -6.28 7.80 16.68
C ALA A 153 -6.06 8.28 18.12
N TYR A 154 -6.86 7.76 19.03
CA TYR A 154 -6.78 8.07 20.45
C TYR A 154 -7.33 6.93 21.31
N LEU A 155 -6.90 6.90 22.56
CA LEU A 155 -7.41 5.97 23.56
C LEU A 155 -8.64 6.59 24.24
N HIS A 156 -9.81 5.97 24.06
CA HIS A 156 -11.04 6.35 24.75
C HIS A 156 -11.21 5.56 26.05
N GLY A 157 -11.21 6.26 27.15
CA GLY A 157 -11.10 5.60 28.45
C GLY A 157 -9.77 4.83 28.54
N ASN A 158 -9.73 3.77 29.31
CA ASN A 158 -8.50 2.95 29.45
C ASN A 158 -8.55 1.62 28.67
N SER A 159 -9.52 1.43 27.77
CA SER A 159 -9.77 0.13 27.16
C SER A 159 -10.10 0.12 25.66
N LEU A 160 -10.39 1.25 25.06
CA LEU A 160 -10.85 1.33 23.69
C LEU A 160 -9.94 2.25 22.85
N ALA A 161 -9.12 1.68 21.99
CA ALA A 161 -8.39 2.44 20.98
C ALA A 161 -9.32 2.72 19.78
N LEU A 162 -9.53 4.00 19.48
CA LEU A 162 -10.27 4.44 18.31
C LEU A 162 -9.30 4.90 17.23
N ILE A 163 -9.47 4.36 16.02
CA ILE A 163 -8.66 4.69 14.85
C ILE A 163 -9.61 5.09 13.72
N GLN A 164 -9.42 6.26 13.16
CA GLN A 164 -10.18 6.78 12.04
C GLN A 164 -9.24 7.21 10.93
N VAL A 165 -9.46 6.70 9.75
CA VAL A 165 -8.74 7.09 8.53
C VAL A 165 -9.76 7.63 7.53
N GLU A 166 -9.56 8.85 7.09
CA GLU A 166 -10.35 9.50 6.05
C GLU A 166 -9.48 9.76 4.84
N ASN A 167 -10.00 9.48 3.66
CA ASN A 167 -9.33 9.80 2.41
C ASN A 167 -10.33 10.27 1.36
N THR A 168 -9.85 11.04 0.38
CA THR A 168 -10.65 11.37 -0.80
C THR A 168 -10.67 10.18 -1.76
N TYR A 169 -11.83 9.99 -2.36
CA TYR A 169 -12.10 8.88 -3.25
C TYR A 169 -12.94 9.38 -4.44
N ASP A 170 -12.55 9.03 -5.64
CA ASP A 170 -13.34 9.21 -6.86
C ASP A 170 -13.97 7.86 -7.20
N GLY A 171 -15.30 7.76 -6.96
CA GLY A 171 -16.10 6.55 -7.15
C GLY A 171 -16.29 6.16 -8.60
#